data_f0b1cb31f0140b7a83e9b7d00b413531
#
_entry.id   f0b1cb31f0140b7a83e9b7d00b413531
#
_cell.length_a   1.000
_cell.length_b   1.000
_cell.length_c   1.000
_cell.angle_alpha   90.00
_cell.angle_beta   90.00
_cell.angle_gamma   90.00
#
_symmetry.space_group_name_H-M   'P 1'
#
loop_
_entity.id
_entity.type
_entity.pdbx_description
1 polymer ?
#
loop_
_entity_poly.entity_id
_entity_poly.type
_entity_poly.pdbx_seq_one_letter_code
_entity_poly.pdbx_strand_id
1 'polypeptide(L)'
;MDNASIRHRVRQMLETGALPCDEHGKVWAGRGVGTHCAACGEPVAVTDVEFEMELPSGPALRLHRVCHGIWREECDTLLPR
;
A
#
# COMPACT_ATOMS: atom_id res chain seq x y z
N MET A 1 10.45 4.72 8.70
CA MET A 1 10.98 4.87 7.32
C MET A 1 10.44 6.18 6.75
N ASP A 2 11.25 6.97 6.08
CA ASP A 2 10.80 8.24 5.54
C ASP A 2 10.03 8.05 4.22
N ASN A 3 9.36 9.12 3.77
CA ASN A 3 8.51 9.04 2.58
C ASN A 3 9.30 8.72 1.31
N ALA A 4 10.54 9.21 1.20
CA ALA A 4 11.37 8.94 0.03
C ALA A 4 11.73 7.47 -0.06
N SER A 5 12.08 6.85 1.07
CA SER A 5 12.39 5.42 1.13
C SER A 5 11.17 4.56 0.83
N ILE A 6 10.01 4.94 1.36
CA ILE A 6 8.75 4.24 1.08
C ILE A 6 8.43 4.32 -0.41
N ARG A 7 8.57 5.50 -1.00
CA ARG A 7 8.30 5.72 -2.43
C ARG A 7 9.22 4.87 -3.30
N HIS A 8 10.48 4.77 -2.94
CA HIS A 8 11.43 3.92 -3.66
C HIS A 8 11.03 2.44 -3.61
N ARG A 9 10.67 1.96 -2.43
CA ARG A 9 10.20 0.57 -2.26
C ARG A 9 8.95 0.30 -3.07
N VAL A 10 7.98 1.23 -3.01
CA VAL A 10 6.74 1.11 -3.77
C VAL A 10 7.01 1.02 -5.27
N ARG A 11 7.89 1.86 -5.79
CA ARG A 11 8.27 1.79 -7.21
C ARG A 11 8.84 0.44 -7.58
N GLN A 12 9.73 -0.10 -6.78
CA GLN A 12 10.30 -1.43 -7.02
C GLN A 12 9.21 -2.50 -7.01
N MET A 13 8.29 -2.43 -6.07
CA MET A 13 7.20 -3.40 -5.97
C MET A 13 6.23 -3.30 -7.15
N LEU A 14 6.02 -2.10 -7.68
CA LEU A 14 5.21 -1.92 -8.88
C LEU A 14 5.91 -2.49 -10.11
N GLU A 15 7.21 -2.30 -10.21
CA GLU A 15 8.00 -2.82 -11.33
C GLU A 15 8.05 -4.34 -11.35
N THR A 16 8.09 -4.97 -10.18
CA THR A 16 8.14 -6.44 -10.06
C THR A 16 6.77 -7.09 -10.05
N GLY A 17 5.70 -6.30 -9.98
CA GLY A 17 4.34 -6.83 -9.88
C GLY A 17 3.90 -7.22 -8.48
N ALA A 18 4.71 -6.92 -7.46
CA ALA A 18 4.34 -7.21 -6.07
C ALA A 18 3.17 -6.36 -5.59
N LEU A 19 3.02 -5.15 -6.14
CA LEU A 19 1.85 -4.33 -5.93
C LEU A 19 1.20 -4.02 -7.29
N PRO A 20 -0.14 -4.14 -7.40
CA PRO A 20 -0.84 -3.84 -8.65
C PRO A 20 -1.18 -2.35 -8.74
N CYS A 21 -1.41 -1.86 -9.96
CA CYS A 21 -1.97 -0.52 -10.20
C CYS A 21 -3.32 -0.59 -10.89
N ASP A 22 -3.58 -1.65 -11.63
CA ASP A 22 -4.76 -1.79 -12.48
C ASP A 22 -5.90 -2.57 -11.82
N GLU A 23 -5.68 -3.14 -10.65
CA GLU A 23 -6.72 -3.79 -9.90
C GLU A 23 -7.37 -2.81 -8.93
N HIS A 24 -8.70 -2.78 -8.92
CA HIS A 24 -9.46 -1.93 -8.03
C HIS A 24 -10.30 -2.81 -7.11
N GLY A 25 -9.96 -2.80 -5.83
CA GLY A 25 -10.72 -3.47 -4.81
C GLY A 25 -11.31 -2.47 -3.84
N LYS A 26 -12.10 -2.97 -2.90
CA LYS A 26 -12.61 -2.14 -1.82
C LYS A 26 -11.49 -1.80 -0.85
N VAL A 27 -11.52 -0.58 -0.35
CA VAL A 27 -10.56 -0.10 0.64
C VAL A 27 -11.32 0.21 1.93
N TRP A 28 -10.85 -0.36 3.02
CA TRP A 28 -11.43 -0.18 4.34
C TRP A 28 -10.40 0.50 5.23
N ALA A 29 -10.83 1.48 6.01
CA ALA A 29 -9.97 2.13 7.00
C ALA A 29 -10.38 1.65 8.38
N GLY A 30 -9.40 1.35 9.22
CA GLY A 30 -9.66 0.89 10.57
C GLY A 30 -8.45 1.08 11.47
N ARG A 31 -8.53 0.52 12.67
CA ARG A 31 -7.42 0.56 13.62
C ARG A 31 -6.40 -0.50 13.25
N GLY A 32 -5.11 -0.16 13.37
CA GLY A 32 -4.04 -1.12 13.20
C GLY A 32 -4.09 -2.25 14.22
N VAL A 33 -3.61 -3.41 13.82
CA VAL A 33 -3.59 -4.61 14.66
C VAL A 33 -2.20 -5.26 14.70
N GLY A 34 -1.17 -4.50 14.31
CA GLY A 34 0.20 -4.99 14.31
C GLY A 34 0.60 -5.78 13.07
N THR A 35 -0.29 -5.90 12.08
CA THR A 35 0.05 -6.56 10.81
C THR A 35 1.07 -5.71 10.05
N HIS A 36 2.03 -6.36 9.40
CA HIS A 36 3.06 -5.63 8.65
C HIS A 36 2.47 -5.00 7.39
N CYS A 37 2.85 -3.75 7.16
CA CYS A 37 2.44 -3.00 5.98
C CYS A 37 3.02 -3.64 4.72
N ALA A 38 2.18 -3.81 3.70
CA ALA A 38 2.61 -4.41 2.44
C ALA A 38 3.64 -3.56 1.70
N ALA A 39 3.67 -2.24 1.95
CA ALA A 39 4.60 -1.34 1.26
C ALA A 39 5.92 -1.17 1.99
N CYS A 40 5.89 -0.82 3.27
CA CYS A 40 7.14 -0.51 3.99
C CYS A 40 7.66 -1.65 4.86
N GLY A 41 6.84 -2.66 5.12
CA GLY A 41 7.25 -3.80 5.93
C GLY A 41 7.18 -3.58 7.44
N GLU A 42 6.92 -2.37 7.87
CA GLU A 42 6.78 -2.05 9.29
C GLU A 42 5.38 -2.42 9.79
N PRO A 43 5.24 -2.80 11.07
CA PRO A 43 3.91 -3.11 11.59
C PRO A 43 3.02 -1.86 11.65
N VAL A 44 1.73 -2.04 11.39
CA VAL A 44 0.74 -0.98 11.57
C VAL A 44 0.29 -1.00 13.01
N ALA A 45 0.75 -0.04 13.80
CA ALA A 45 0.50 0.01 15.23
C ALA A 45 -1.00 0.22 15.54
N VAL A 46 -1.40 -0.17 16.74
CA VAL A 46 -2.80 0.01 17.19
C VAL A 46 -3.20 1.48 17.28
N THR A 47 -2.23 2.39 17.33
CA THR A 47 -2.48 3.83 17.35
C THR A 47 -2.55 4.44 15.95
N ASP A 48 -2.27 3.65 14.92
CA ASP A 48 -2.27 4.11 13.53
C ASP A 48 -3.54 3.65 12.82
N VAL A 49 -3.84 4.36 11.72
CA VAL A 49 -4.91 3.94 10.82
C VAL A 49 -4.37 2.90 9.87
N GLU A 50 -5.04 1.77 9.76
CA GLU A 50 -4.73 0.71 8.81
C GLU A 50 -5.68 0.80 7.63
N PHE A 51 -5.12 0.77 6.43
CA PHE A 51 -5.92 0.64 5.21
C PHE A 51 -5.83 -0.80 4.75
N GLU A 52 -6.99 -1.46 4.64
CA GLU A 52 -7.10 -2.80 4.10
C GLU A 52 -7.71 -2.73 2.72
N MET A 53 -6.98 -3.23 1.72
CA MET A 53 -7.46 -3.23 0.34
C MET A 53 -7.71 -4.67 -0.09
N GLU A 54 -8.94 -4.96 -0.47
CA GLU A 54 -9.29 -6.24 -1.08
C GLU A 54 -8.90 -6.21 -2.55
N LEU A 55 -8.21 -7.26 -2.99
CA LEU A 55 -7.84 -7.42 -4.39
C LEU A 55 -8.69 -8.54 -5.00
N PRO A 56 -9.21 -8.35 -6.23
CA PRO A 56 -9.98 -9.40 -6.90
C PRO A 56 -9.20 -10.68 -7.11
N SER A 57 -7.89 -10.58 -7.29
CA SER A 57 -7.05 -11.72 -7.67
C SER A 57 -6.23 -12.29 -6.51
N GLY A 58 -6.40 -11.80 -5.28
CA GLY A 58 -5.56 -12.28 -4.19
C GLY A 58 -6.02 -11.85 -2.82
N PRO A 59 -5.23 -12.12 -1.79
CA PRO A 59 -5.58 -11.75 -0.42
C PRO A 59 -5.55 -10.23 -0.23
N ALA A 60 -6.23 -9.77 0.82
CA ALA A 60 -6.25 -8.36 1.15
C ALA A 60 -4.84 -7.88 1.53
N LEU A 61 -4.52 -6.66 1.11
CA LEU A 61 -3.28 -5.99 1.49
C LEU A 61 -3.58 -5.02 2.62
N ARG A 62 -2.67 -4.95 3.58
CA ARG A 62 -2.78 -4.02 4.71
C ARG A 62 -1.64 -3.03 4.65
N LEU A 63 -1.96 -1.75 4.81
CA LEU A 63 -0.99 -0.67 4.61
C LEU A 63 -1.20 0.42 5.65
N HIS A 64 -0.12 1.14 5.94
CA HIS A 64 -0.25 2.42 6.61
C HIS A 64 -0.97 3.40 5.66
N ARG A 65 -1.68 4.35 6.25
CA ARG A 65 -2.35 5.40 5.48
C ARG A 65 -1.40 6.13 4.54
N VAL A 66 -0.22 6.51 5.04
CA VAL A 66 0.79 7.21 4.22
C VAL A 66 1.27 6.32 3.08
N CYS A 67 1.52 5.05 3.35
CA CYS A 67 2.00 4.11 2.34
C CYS A 67 0.97 3.89 1.25
N HIS A 68 -0.30 3.79 1.61
CA HIS A 68 -1.38 3.69 0.64
C HIS A 68 -1.44 4.91 -0.27
N GLY A 69 -1.29 6.11 0.32
CA GLY A 69 -1.26 7.35 -0.46
C GLY A 69 -0.10 7.39 -1.46
N ILE A 70 1.08 6.99 -1.02
CA ILE A 70 2.26 6.94 -1.88
C ILE A 70 2.06 5.95 -3.03
N TRP A 71 1.50 4.77 -2.72
CA TRP A 71 1.20 3.77 -3.74
C TRP A 71 0.26 4.35 -4.80
N ARG A 72 -0.80 5.02 -4.37
CA ARG A 72 -1.75 5.64 -5.31
C ARG A 72 -1.06 6.69 -6.18
N GLU A 73 -0.24 7.53 -5.60
CA GLU A 73 0.50 8.55 -6.33
C GLU A 73 1.46 7.93 -7.37
N GLU A 74 2.16 6.86 -6.99
CA GLU A 74 3.10 6.21 -7.89
C GLU A 74 2.37 5.48 -9.03
N CYS A 75 1.22 4.90 -8.76
CA CYS A 75 0.40 4.32 -9.82
C CYS A 75 -0.06 5.38 -10.82
N ASP A 76 -0.49 6.55 -10.33
CA ASP A 76 -0.90 7.66 -11.19
C ASP A 76 0.24 8.14 -12.07
N THR A 77 1.48 8.07 -11.60
CA THR A 77 2.65 8.46 -12.36
C THR A 77 3.00 7.43 -13.44
N LEU A 78 2.87 6.13 -13.14
CA LEU A 78 3.25 5.06 -14.04
C LEU A 78 2.21 4.77 -15.11
N LEU A 79 0.92 4.96 -14.82
CA LEU A 79 -0.15 4.68 -15.75
C LEU A 79 -0.48 5.94 -16.55
N PRO A 80 -0.20 5.98 -17.84
CA PRO A 80 -0.55 7.13 -18.68
C PRO A 80 -2.07 7.27 -18.75
N ARG A 81 -2.51 8.50 -18.80
CA ARG A 81 -3.93 8.83 -18.89
C ARG A 81 -4.28 9.34 -20.26
#